data_644dea40e23704bb7c37d978256ea3d2
#
_entry.id   644dea40e23704bb7c37d978256ea3d2
#
_cell.length_a   1.000
_cell.length_b   1.000
_cell.length_c   1.000
_cell.angle_alpha   90.00
_cell.angle_beta   90.00
_cell.angle_gamma   90.00
#
_symmetry.space_group_name_H-M   'P 1'
#
loop_
_entity.id
_entity.type
_entity.pdbx_description
1 polymer ?
#
loop_
_entity_poly.entity_id
_entity_poly.type
_entity_poly.pdbx_seq_one_letter_code
_entity_poly.pdbx_strand_id
1 'polypeptide(L)'
;MNFEANYRDLQSKMSFKDGKNGGKKGLKNQININAVFLPFVSRNPERAKFKNGFKGVLGEFARLVLDKTWDDELSADEIVKKIISEERVDCSLENEKYLEKLIADYLFDDNNDLNILKPSLFLYLPRNENNEKKGEYEIALFIRDVFFNKKDDFEFDEKFKDFFKDFNSNHILIKLILKSIFELPEKEIPLKYDTISNGVVNLFKEDINFLLDKNETYLLNNMELIFAYYYFFYSSQCTLLIDKDFKGDFDGGIEPLYYALDWESISKNRKTIKQGFNLVYDANAYLFDKCCLLSQLNTYMGVEGKLLFELNDEFNEYGDEDKQECLKWLKKWIDDYQYVKDISTLSRNSRIDIPENVDNEFGDVVNLLSSTLYEGVDQAVRSRYSLNIREIAKLYFLKNRGVHGSILNLTQDMFLVITSLCIKEDKIKLNHLFGEYEKRGLFFDKYSKEKIVDLLNNLNLIDK
;
A
#
# COMPACT_ATOMS: atom_id res chain seq x y z
N MET A 1 -20.93 -8.11 27.39
CA MET A 1 -20.45 -8.69 26.10
C MET A 1 -20.53 -10.21 26.16
N ASN A 2 -20.60 -10.91 25.00
CA ASN A 2 -20.67 -12.38 24.99
C ASN A 2 -19.32 -12.98 24.51
N PHE A 3 -18.33 -12.97 25.39
CA PHE A 3 -16.98 -13.48 25.09
C PHE A 3 -16.96 -14.96 24.76
N GLU A 4 -17.88 -15.77 25.27
CA GLU A 4 -18.00 -17.18 24.91
C GLU A 4 -18.42 -17.34 23.44
N ALA A 5 -19.39 -16.56 22.96
CA ALA A 5 -19.80 -16.60 21.56
C ALA A 5 -18.67 -16.15 20.62
N ASN A 6 -17.96 -15.08 20.98
CA ASN A 6 -16.83 -14.57 20.21
C ASN A 6 -15.66 -15.58 20.19
N TYR A 7 -15.38 -16.25 21.30
CA TYR A 7 -14.40 -17.35 21.35
C TYR A 7 -14.79 -18.48 20.37
N ARG A 8 -16.06 -18.88 20.34
CA ARG A 8 -16.54 -19.93 19.43
C ARG A 8 -16.46 -19.49 17.96
N ASP A 9 -16.72 -18.23 17.67
CA ASP A 9 -16.58 -17.65 16.34
C ASP A 9 -15.11 -17.68 15.90
N LEU A 10 -14.19 -17.21 16.77
CA LEU A 10 -12.76 -17.27 16.53
C LEU A 10 -12.28 -18.71 16.28
N GLN A 11 -12.71 -19.68 17.10
CA GLN A 11 -12.38 -21.09 16.93
C GLN A 11 -12.87 -21.63 15.58
N SER A 12 -14.06 -21.25 15.11
CA SER A 12 -14.63 -21.66 13.82
C SER A 12 -13.84 -21.10 12.64
N LYS A 13 -13.30 -19.88 12.75
CA LYS A 13 -12.53 -19.18 11.70
C LYS A 13 -11.09 -19.70 11.60
N MET A 14 -10.53 -20.19 12.70
CA MET A 14 -9.17 -20.75 12.80
C MET A 14 -9.10 -22.23 12.43
N SER A 15 -9.80 -22.64 11.39
CA SER A 15 -9.86 -24.03 10.95
C SER A 15 -8.48 -24.58 10.54
N PHE A 16 -8.23 -25.84 10.88
CA PHE A 16 -7.06 -26.59 10.40
C PHE A 16 -7.03 -26.69 8.88
N LYS A 17 -5.85 -26.53 8.30
CA LYS A 17 -5.61 -26.95 6.92
C LYS A 17 -5.13 -28.39 6.91
N ASP A 18 -5.85 -29.25 6.26
CA ASP A 18 -5.33 -30.56 5.90
C ASP A 18 -4.18 -30.39 4.91
N GLY A 19 -3.05 -31.05 5.20
CA GLY A 19 -1.92 -31.09 4.28
C GLY A 19 -2.31 -31.79 2.98
N LYS A 20 -1.82 -31.31 1.84
CA LYS A 20 -1.99 -32.00 0.56
C LYS A 20 -1.35 -33.39 0.62
N ASN A 21 -2.05 -34.39 0.11
CA ASN A 21 -1.58 -35.79 -0.03
C ASN A 21 -1.26 -36.51 1.30
N GLY A 22 -2.07 -36.35 2.33
CA GLY A 22 -1.83 -36.99 3.61
C GLY A 22 -0.72 -36.36 4.45
N GLY A 23 -0.27 -35.15 4.05
CA GLY A 23 0.69 -34.36 4.79
C GLY A 23 0.10 -33.79 6.09
N LYS A 24 0.99 -33.21 6.86
CA LYS A 24 0.73 -32.73 8.22
C LYS A 24 -0.26 -31.56 8.25
N LYS A 25 -1.17 -31.54 9.23
CA LYS A 25 -2.14 -30.47 9.45
C LYS A 25 -1.43 -29.17 9.87
N GLY A 26 -1.86 -28.01 9.34
CA GLY A 26 -1.34 -26.69 9.69
C GLY A 26 -2.43 -25.75 10.18
N LEU A 27 -2.07 -24.75 10.99
CA LEU A 27 -2.97 -23.70 11.45
C LEU A 27 -3.19 -22.64 10.38
N LYS A 28 -4.41 -22.11 10.27
CA LYS A 28 -4.71 -20.92 9.49
C LYS A 28 -4.60 -19.69 10.41
N ASN A 29 -3.39 -19.18 10.58
CA ASN A 29 -3.12 -18.09 11.54
C ASN A 29 -3.71 -16.75 11.14
N GLN A 30 -3.80 -16.45 9.85
CA GLN A 30 -4.34 -15.20 9.35
C GLN A 30 -5.79 -15.40 8.90
N ILE A 31 -6.71 -14.76 9.56
CA ILE A 31 -8.15 -14.83 9.25
C ILE A 31 -8.62 -13.69 8.36
N ASN A 32 -7.87 -12.59 8.22
CA ASN A 32 -8.20 -11.42 7.39
C ASN A 32 -9.65 -10.93 7.58
N ILE A 33 -10.10 -10.90 8.80
CA ILE A 33 -11.44 -10.48 9.21
C ILE A 33 -11.26 -9.57 10.42
N ASN A 34 -12.07 -8.55 10.56
CA ASN A 34 -12.12 -7.59 11.64
C ASN A 34 -10.87 -6.70 11.85
N ALA A 35 -9.72 -7.04 11.23
CA ALA A 35 -8.53 -6.18 11.24
C ALA A 35 -7.64 -6.50 10.03
N VAL A 36 -7.75 -5.72 8.96
CA VAL A 36 -6.98 -5.88 7.72
C VAL A 36 -6.32 -4.56 7.34
N PHE A 37 -5.10 -4.35 7.81
CA PHE A 37 -4.42 -3.05 7.71
C PHE A 37 -3.46 -2.92 6.53
N LEU A 38 -2.99 -4.04 5.94
CA LEU A 38 -1.93 -4.03 4.93
C LEU A 38 -2.17 -5.08 3.83
N PRO A 39 -1.82 -4.77 2.58
CA PRO A 39 -2.07 -5.64 1.42
C PRO A 39 -0.96 -6.70 1.25
N PHE A 40 -0.40 -7.21 2.34
CA PHE A 40 0.72 -8.12 2.28
C PHE A 40 0.27 -9.57 2.21
N VAL A 41 1.00 -10.37 1.43
CA VAL A 41 0.74 -11.79 1.23
C VAL A 41 2.02 -12.61 1.30
N SER A 42 1.93 -13.78 1.92
CA SER A 42 3.08 -14.68 2.09
C SER A 42 3.32 -15.61 0.90
N ARG A 43 2.33 -15.81 0.03
CA ARG A 43 2.44 -16.71 -1.12
C ARG A 43 3.26 -16.08 -2.23
N ASN A 44 4.24 -16.83 -2.74
CA ASN A 44 5.16 -16.37 -3.77
C ASN A 44 4.46 -15.90 -5.06
N PRO A 45 3.46 -16.66 -5.57
CA PRO A 45 2.77 -16.27 -6.78
C PRO A 45 1.91 -15.00 -6.68
N GLU A 46 1.49 -14.64 -5.48
CA GLU A 46 0.54 -13.54 -5.25
C GLU A 46 1.24 -12.24 -4.81
N ARG A 47 2.58 -12.25 -4.70
CA ARG A 47 3.36 -11.06 -4.33
C ARG A 47 3.63 -10.20 -5.56
N ALA A 48 3.31 -8.91 -5.46
CA ALA A 48 3.75 -7.95 -6.46
C ALA A 48 5.29 -7.81 -6.41
N LYS A 49 5.92 -7.90 -7.56
CA LYS A 49 7.36 -7.72 -7.73
C LYS A 49 7.71 -6.46 -8.49
N PHE A 50 6.71 -5.75 -8.96
CA PHE A 50 6.82 -4.46 -9.68
C PHE A 50 7.81 -4.51 -10.84
N LYS A 51 7.85 -5.59 -11.61
CA LYS A 51 8.78 -5.75 -12.74
C LYS A 51 8.65 -4.66 -13.78
N ASN A 52 7.42 -4.18 -14.02
CA ASN A 52 7.09 -3.13 -14.97
C ASN A 52 6.73 -1.82 -14.25
N GLY A 53 7.31 -1.55 -13.10
CA GLY A 53 6.98 -0.40 -12.26
C GLY A 53 5.63 -0.52 -11.57
N PHE A 54 5.05 0.62 -11.19
CA PHE A 54 3.78 0.69 -10.48
C PHE A 54 2.56 0.78 -11.43
N LYS A 55 2.79 0.78 -12.75
CA LYS A 55 1.75 0.92 -13.78
C LYS A 55 0.64 -0.12 -13.67
N GLY A 56 0.99 -1.39 -13.42
CA GLY A 56 0.00 -2.46 -13.24
C GLY A 56 -0.96 -2.20 -12.09
N VAL A 57 -0.44 -1.67 -10.97
CA VAL A 57 -1.25 -1.25 -9.82
C VAL A 57 -2.19 -0.11 -10.21
N LEU A 58 -1.71 0.89 -10.97
CA LEU A 58 -2.54 2.02 -11.42
C LEU A 58 -3.67 1.58 -12.36
N GLY A 59 -3.42 0.62 -13.25
CA GLY A 59 -4.45 0.06 -14.11
C GLY A 59 -5.56 -0.64 -13.33
N GLU A 60 -5.19 -1.48 -12.36
CA GLU A 60 -6.18 -2.11 -11.46
C GLU A 60 -6.90 -1.07 -10.60
N PHE A 61 -6.19 -0.06 -10.11
CA PHE A 61 -6.76 1.02 -9.32
C PHE A 61 -7.80 1.83 -10.10
N ALA A 62 -7.49 2.25 -11.34
CA ALA A 62 -8.42 2.97 -12.21
C ALA A 62 -9.72 2.17 -12.45
N ARG A 63 -9.59 0.85 -12.70
CA ARG A 63 -10.75 -0.05 -12.84
C ARG A 63 -11.56 -0.13 -11.55
N LEU A 64 -10.91 -0.28 -10.39
CA LEU A 64 -11.58 -0.36 -9.08
C LEU A 64 -12.32 0.93 -8.72
N VAL A 65 -11.75 2.10 -9.00
CA VAL A 65 -12.39 3.40 -8.72
C VAL A 65 -13.66 3.59 -9.56
N LEU A 66 -13.69 3.05 -10.79
CA LEU A 66 -14.84 3.14 -11.69
C LEU A 66 -15.75 1.91 -11.66
N ASP A 67 -15.54 0.97 -10.73
CA ASP A 67 -16.27 -0.31 -10.67
C ASP A 67 -16.26 -1.07 -12.00
N LYS A 68 -15.12 -1.08 -12.71
CA LYS A 68 -14.93 -1.74 -13.99
C LYS A 68 -13.99 -2.94 -13.89
N THR A 69 -14.07 -3.83 -14.87
CA THR A 69 -13.14 -4.96 -15.04
C THR A 69 -12.66 -5.05 -16.48
N TRP A 70 -11.43 -5.50 -16.67
CA TRP A 70 -10.83 -5.71 -17.99
C TRP A 70 -9.87 -6.90 -17.90
N ASP A 71 -10.07 -7.89 -18.76
CA ASP A 71 -9.29 -9.13 -18.80
C ASP A 71 -8.60 -9.37 -20.15
N ASP A 72 -8.86 -8.51 -21.16
CA ASP A 72 -8.31 -8.60 -22.51
C ASP A 72 -7.13 -7.63 -22.71
N GLU A 73 -6.53 -7.64 -23.88
CA GLU A 73 -5.50 -6.71 -24.31
C GLU A 73 -6.06 -5.72 -25.34
N LEU A 74 -5.60 -4.48 -25.29
CA LEU A 74 -5.95 -3.48 -26.29
C LEU A 74 -5.10 -3.70 -27.53
N SER A 75 -5.76 -3.89 -28.68
CA SER A 75 -5.12 -4.14 -29.98
C SER A 75 -5.37 -3.00 -30.95
N ALA A 76 -4.33 -2.55 -31.65
CA ALA A 76 -4.47 -1.51 -32.67
C ALA A 76 -5.35 -1.99 -33.84
N ASP A 77 -5.24 -3.26 -34.24
CA ASP A 77 -6.05 -3.88 -35.29
C ASP A 77 -7.54 -3.85 -34.94
N GLU A 78 -7.90 -4.21 -33.70
CA GLU A 78 -9.30 -4.17 -33.24
C GLU A 78 -9.87 -2.75 -33.19
N ILE A 79 -9.07 -1.77 -32.78
CA ILE A 79 -9.45 -0.35 -32.79
C ILE A 79 -9.71 0.11 -34.23
N VAL A 80 -8.80 -0.22 -35.15
CA VAL A 80 -8.96 0.13 -36.59
C VAL A 80 -10.21 -0.49 -37.18
N LYS A 81 -10.45 -1.77 -36.96
CA LYS A 81 -11.67 -2.47 -37.40
C LYS A 81 -12.93 -1.78 -36.90
N LYS A 82 -12.92 -1.35 -35.62
CA LYS A 82 -14.05 -0.64 -35.03
C LYS A 82 -14.24 0.74 -35.64
N ILE A 83 -13.14 1.49 -35.85
CA ILE A 83 -13.16 2.80 -36.51
C ILE A 83 -13.81 2.69 -37.91
N ILE A 84 -13.42 1.69 -38.69
CA ILE A 84 -13.90 1.46 -40.05
C ILE A 84 -15.37 0.99 -40.03
N SER A 85 -15.70 0.01 -39.18
CA SER A 85 -17.06 -0.53 -39.07
C SER A 85 -18.11 0.51 -38.64
N GLU A 86 -17.68 1.52 -37.86
CA GLU A 86 -18.55 2.63 -37.45
C GLU A 86 -18.53 3.82 -38.43
N GLU A 87 -18.00 3.63 -39.64
CA GLU A 87 -17.92 4.65 -40.71
C GLU A 87 -17.27 5.99 -40.25
N ARG A 88 -16.37 5.94 -39.24
CA ARG A 88 -15.71 7.14 -38.71
C ARG A 88 -14.58 7.64 -39.59
N VAL A 89 -14.01 6.75 -40.43
CA VAL A 89 -12.97 7.06 -41.40
C VAL A 89 -13.27 6.25 -42.66
N ASP A 90 -13.32 6.94 -43.79
CA ASP A 90 -13.37 6.27 -45.10
C ASP A 90 -11.94 5.83 -45.46
N CYS A 91 -11.72 4.52 -45.46
CA CYS A 91 -10.41 3.92 -45.64
C CYS A 91 -10.46 2.76 -46.64
N SER A 92 -9.57 2.83 -47.67
CA SER A 92 -9.40 1.68 -48.56
C SER A 92 -8.62 0.56 -47.89
N LEU A 93 -8.80 -0.69 -48.31
CA LEU A 93 -8.08 -1.85 -47.75
C LEU A 93 -6.53 -1.70 -47.76
N GLU A 94 -6.00 -0.97 -48.73
CA GLU A 94 -4.56 -0.69 -48.79
C GLU A 94 -4.11 0.28 -47.69
N ASN A 95 -4.95 1.24 -47.31
CA ASN A 95 -4.69 2.25 -46.33
C ASN A 95 -4.99 1.79 -44.89
N GLU A 96 -5.77 0.71 -44.72
CA GLU A 96 -6.11 0.14 -43.42
C GLU A 96 -4.84 -0.22 -42.62
N LYS A 97 -3.84 -0.85 -43.25
CA LYS A 97 -2.57 -1.20 -42.62
C LYS A 97 -1.74 0.00 -42.18
N TYR A 98 -1.82 1.11 -42.95
CA TYR A 98 -1.15 2.34 -42.57
C TYR A 98 -1.82 3.01 -41.38
N LEU A 99 -3.17 2.95 -41.32
CA LEU A 99 -3.94 3.45 -40.18
C LEU A 99 -3.65 2.61 -38.92
N GLU A 100 -3.60 1.27 -39.07
CA GLU A 100 -3.23 0.35 -37.97
C GLU A 100 -1.84 0.70 -37.41
N LYS A 101 -0.85 0.84 -38.30
CA LYS A 101 0.50 1.22 -37.89
C LYS A 101 0.52 2.58 -37.18
N LEU A 102 -0.19 3.58 -37.72
CA LEU A 102 -0.27 4.90 -37.11
C LEU A 102 -0.86 4.85 -35.72
N ILE A 103 -1.91 4.07 -35.52
CA ILE A 103 -2.56 3.88 -34.21
C ILE A 103 -1.63 3.11 -33.26
N ALA A 104 -0.96 2.06 -33.75
CA ALA A 104 0.02 1.31 -32.96
C ALA A 104 1.17 2.21 -32.49
N ASP A 105 1.77 2.99 -33.39
CA ASP A 105 2.86 3.93 -33.06
C ASP A 105 2.43 5.03 -32.05
N TYR A 106 1.14 5.33 -31.95
CA TYR A 106 0.61 6.27 -30.97
C TYR A 106 0.29 5.61 -29.61
N LEU A 107 -0.29 4.42 -29.66
CA LEU A 107 -0.77 3.73 -28.44
C LEU A 107 0.31 2.97 -27.70
N PHE A 108 1.34 2.52 -28.41
CA PHE A 108 2.35 1.66 -27.82
C PHE A 108 3.75 2.25 -28.01
N ASP A 109 4.60 2.03 -27.05
CA ASP A 109 6.03 2.36 -27.13
C ASP A 109 6.84 1.25 -27.84
N ASP A 110 8.16 1.45 -27.94
CA ASP A 110 9.08 0.49 -28.58
C ASP A 110 9.12 -0.89 -27.89
N ASN A 111 8.66 -0.98 -26.64
CA ASN A 111 8.53 -2.22 -25.86
C ASN A 111 7.15 -2.86 -26.01
N ASN A 112 6.26 -2.27 -26.80
CA ASN A 112 4.84 -2.63 -26.92
C ASN A 112 4.04 -2.39 -25.63
N ASP A 113 4.49 -1.48 -24.76
CA ASP A 113 3.75 -1.03 -23.59
C ASP A 113 2.78 0.10 -23.95
N LEU A 114 1.57 0.08 -23.36
CA LEU A 114 0.57 1.09 -23.64
C LEU A 114 1.00 2.49 -23.15
N ASN A 115 1.00 3.46 -24.07
CA ASN A 115 1.25 4.85 -23.79
C ASN A 115 0.04 5.52 -23.12
N ILE A 116 0.21 6.06 -21.94
CA ILE A 116 -0.86 6.75 -21.20
C ILE A 116 -0.97 8.18 -21.67
N LEU A 117 -1.58 8.39 -22.82
CA LEU A 117 -1.84 9.72 -23.41
C LEU A 117 -2.99 10.46 -22.71
N LYS A 118 -3.87 9.73 -22.03
CA LYS A 118 -5.03 10.20 -21.27
C LYS A 118 -5.28 9.33 -20.05
N PRO A 119 -5.82 9.88 -18.96
CA PRO A 119 -6.12 9.10 -17.74
C PRO A 119 -7.01 7.88 -17.99
N SER A 120 -7.97 8.00 -18.90
CA SER A 120 -8.87 6.92 -19.27
C SER A 120 -8.15 5.68 -19.85
N LEU A 121 -6.95 5.83 -20.39
CA LEU A 121 -6.16 4.70 -20.91
C LEU A 121 -5.60 3.80 -19.81
N PHE A 122 -5.51 4.25 -18.57
CA PHE A 122 -5.18 3.36 -17.44
C PHE A 122 -6.15 2.18 -17.32
N LEU A 123 -7.40 2.36 -17.70
CA LEU A 123 -8.41 1.30 -17.67
C LEU A 123 -8.05 0.09 -18.56
N TYR A 124 -7.27 0.32 -19.59
CA TYR A 124 -6.90 -0.66 -20.63
C TYR A 124 -5.46 -1.17 -20.47
N LEU A 125 -4.75 -0.77 -19.40
CA LEU A 125 -3.46 -1.38 -19.11
C LEU A 125 -3.61 -2.90 -18.95
N PRO A 126 -2.81 -3.69 -19.67
CA PRO A 126 -2.87 -5.13 -19.57
C PRO A 126 -2.56 -5.58 -18.15
N ARG A 127 -3.24 -6.62 -17.72
CA ARG A 127 -2.92 -7.28 -16.46
C ARG A 127 -1.69 -8.13 -16.65
N ASN A 128 -0.70 -7.98 -15.77
CA ASN A 128 0.48 -8.84 -15.80
C ASN A 128 0.06 -10.32 -15.84
N GLU A 129 0.64 -11.07 -16.75
CA GLU A 129 0.40 -12.51 -16.83
C GLU A 129 0.80 -13.20 -15.52
N ASN A 130 0.01 -14.19 -15.15
CA ASN A 130 0.26 -15.03 -13.98
C ASN A 130 0.09 -14.35 -12.61
N ASN A 131 0.50 -14.97 -11.60
CA ASN A 131 0.42 -14.78 -10.17
C ASN A 131 0.77 -13.37 -9.62
N GLU A 132 1.41 -12.49 -10.38
CA GLU A 132 1.68 -11.08 -10.00
C GLU A 132 0.41 -10.23 -10.09
N LYS A 133 -0.52 -10.57 -10.99
CA LYS A 133 -1.85 -9.97 -11.13
C LYS A 133 -2.58 -9.81 -9.80
N LYS A 134 -2.52 -10.83 -8.94
CA LYS A 134 -3.17 -10.78 -7.62
C LYS A 134 -2.49 -9.82 -6.65
N GLY A 135 -1.17 -9.73 -6.70
CA GLY A 135 -0.42 -8.82 -5.83
C GLY A 135 -0.65 -7.36 -6.20
N GLU A 136 -0.65 -7.01 -7.47
CA GLU A 136 -0.95 -5.67 -7.96
C GLU A 136 -2.41 -5.28 -7.69
N TYR A 137 -3.34 -6.21 -7.92
CA TYR A 137 -4.75 -6.03 -7.60
C TYR A 137 -4.97 -5.79 -6.10
N GLU A 138 -4.33 -6.54 -5.21
CA GLU A 138 -4.45 -6.35 -3.75
C GLU A 138 -3.91 -4.99 -3.30
N ILE A 139 -2.82 -4.52 -3.90
CA ILE A 139 -2.28 -3.18 -3.62
C ILE A 139 -3.22 -2.09 -4.16
N ALA A 140 -3.77 -2.27 -5.36
CA ALA A 140 -4.73 -1.34 -5.93
C ALA A 140 -6.02 -1.25 -5.10
N LEU A 141 -6.53 -2.40 -4.63
CA LEU A 141 -7.67 -2.49 -3.73
C LEU A 141 -7.38 -1.77 -2.41
N PHE A 142 -6.21 -1.97 -1.84
CA PHE A 142 -5.77 -1.27 -0.63
C PHE A 142 -5.72 0.25 -0.83
N ILE A 143 -5.14 0.73 -1.94
CA ILE A 143 -5.08 2.16 -2.25
C ILE A 143 -6.49 2.74 -2.39
N ARG A 144 -7.41 2.05 -3.09
CA ARG A 144 -8.81 2.46 -3.20
C ARG A 144 -9.47 2.54 -1.83
N ASP A 145 -9.37 1.48 -1.03
CA ASP A 145 -10.08 1.38 0.24
C ASP A 145 -9.57 2.40 1.26
N VAL A 146 -8.26 2.62 1.30
CA VAL A 146 -7.63 3.51 2.27
C VAL A 146 -7.76 4.97 1.88
N PHE A 147 -7.55 5.32 0.62
CA PHE A 147 -7.44 6.72 0.20
C PHE A 147 -8.71 7.29 -0.44
N PHE A 148 -9.61 6.45 -0.99
CA PHE A 148 -10.73 6.94 -1.79
C PHE A 148 -12.12 6.63 -1.21
N ASN A 149 -12.34 5.59 -0.49
CA ASN A 149 -13.70 5.11 -0.17
C ASN A 149 -14.15 5.53 1.23
N LYS A 150 -14.05 6.80 1.57
CA LYS A 150 -14.63 7.32 2.82
C LYS A 150 -15.99 7.98 2.54
N LYS A 151 -17.01 7.58 3.29
CA LYS A 151 -18.38 8.11 3.23
C LYS A 151 -18.48 9.64 3.34
N ASP A 152 -17.42 10.29 3.80
CA ASP A 152 -17.41 11.72 4.15
C ASP A 152 -16.75 12.60 3.09
N ASP A 153 -16.29 12.07 1.94
CA ASP A 153 -15.56 12.84 0.92
C ASP A 153 -15.97 12.47 -0.50
N PHE A 154 -17.26 12.53 -0.72
CA PHE A 154 -17.88 12.22 -2.02
C PHE A 154 -17.38 13.14 -3.16
N GLU A 155 -17.10 14.41 -2.86
CA GLU A 155 -16.64 15.37 -3.87
C GLU A 155 -15.27 14.99 -4.44
N PHE A 156 -14.32 14.59 -3.59
CA PHE A 156 -13.00 14.12 -4.02
C PHE A 156 -13.12 12.85 -4.87
N ASP A 157 -13.91 11.89 -4.43
CA ASP A 157 -14.06 10.62 -5.12
C ASP A 157 -14.68 10.81 -6.52
N GLU A 158 -15.71 11.63 -6.67
CA GLU A 158 -16.33 11.93 -7.96
C GLU A 158 -15.39 12.71 -8.89
N LYS A 159 -14.67 13.70 -8.38
CA LYS A 159 -13.69 14.44 -9.16
C LYS A 159 -12.59 13.54 -9.73
N PHE A 160 -12.15 12.56 -8.91
CA PHE A 160 -11.13 11.61 -9.35
C PHE A 160 -11.71 10.57 -10.33
N LYS A 161 -12.95 10.16 -10.16
CA LYS A 161 -13.66 9.32 -11.14
C LYS A 161 -13.79 10.04 -12.48
N ASP A 162 -14.13 11.33 -12.47
CA ASP A 162 -14.24 12.14 -13.68
C ASP A 162 -12.91 12.28 -14.40
N PHE A 163 -11.79 12.36 -13.68
CA PHE A 163 -10.45 12.32 -14.25
C PHE A 163 -10.22 11.04 -15.08
N PHE A 164 -10.62 9.87 -14.61
CA PHE A 164 -10.50 8.62 -15.37
C PHE A 164 -11.59 8.45 -16.45
N LYS A 165 -12.72 9.16 -16.33
CA LYS A 165 -13.79 9.15 -17.35
C LYS A 165 -13.55 10.14 -18.49
N ASP A 166 -12.48 10.94 -18.44
CA ASP A 166 -12.20 11.90 -19.53
C ASP A 166 -11.73 11.19 -20.80
N PHE A 167 -12.65 10.99 -21.72
CA PHE A 167 -12.42 10.49 -23.08
C PHE A 167 -12.34 11.62 -24.10
N ASN A 168 -12.28 12.89 -23.67
CA ASN A 168 -12.21 14.01 -24.58
C ASN A 168 -10.76 14.34 -24.97
N SER A 169 -10.55 14.70 -26.22
CA SER A 169 -9.27 15.16 -26.71
C SER A 169 -9.46 16.19 -27.83
N ASN A 170 -8.61 17.19 -27.87
CA ASN A 170 -8.52 18.12 -28.99
C ASN A 170 -7.72 17.54 -30.17
N HIS A 171 -6.90 16.51 -29.91
CA HIS A 171 -6.13 15.81 -30.93
C HIS A 171 -7.02 14.80 -31.65
N ILE A 172 -7.16 14.96 -32.99
CA ILE A 172 -8.13 14.18 -33.78
C ILE A 172 -7.90 12.68 -33.69
N LEU A 173 -6.65 12.23 -33.73
CA LEU A 173 -6.30 10.81 -33.65
C LEU A 173 -6.62 10.24 -32.26
N ILE A 174 -6.23 10.92 -31.18
CA ILE A 174 -6.57 10.50 -29.82
C ILE A 174 -8.08 10.44 -29.62
N LYS A 175 -8.82 11.44 -30.09
CA LYS A 175 -10.28 11.47 -30.05
C LYS A 175 -10.89 10.28 -30.78
N LEU A 176 -10.33 9.93 -31.94
CA LEU A 176 -10.79 8.80 -32.73
C LEU A 176 -10.55 7.48 -31.99
N ILE A 177 -9.34 7.29 -31.47
CA ILE A 177 -8.96 6.12 -30.66
C ILE A 177 -9.89 5.98 -29.45
N LEU A 178 -10.00 7.02 -28.62
CA LEU A 178 -10.79 6.98 -27.40
C LEU A 178 -12.27 6.67 -27.64
N LYS A 179 -12.84 7.15 -28.75
CA LYS A 179 -14.23 6.83 -29.13
C LYS A 179 -14.43 5.43 -29.65
N SER A 180 -13.35 4.75 -30.02
CA SER A 180 -13.37 3.39 -30.57
C SER A 180 -12.91 2.33 -29.57
N ILE A 181 -12.56 2.73 -28.35
CA ILE A 181 -12.24 1.81 -27.27
C ILE A 181 -13.53 1.15 -26.76
N PHE A 182 -13.42 -0.10 -26.30
CA PHE A 182 -14.54 -0.89 -25.82
C PHE A 182 -15.06 -0.39 -24.47
N GLU A 183 -16.38 -0.49 -24.26
CA GLU A 183 -16.94 -0.31 -22.92
C GLU A 183 -16.55 -1.48 -22.02
N LEU A 184 -16.11 -1.16 -20.79
CA LEU A 184 -15.70 -2.16 -19.83
C LEU A 184 -16.89 -2.67 -19.01
N PRO A 185 -16.96 -3.99 -18.72
CA PRO A 185 -17.95 -4.55 -17.84
C PRO A 185 -17.89 -3.96 -16.44
N GLU A 186 -19.06 -3.83 -15.79
CA GLU A 186 -19.15 -3.36 -14.41
C GLU A 186 -18.91 -4.49 -13.41
N LYS A 187 -18.23 -4.16 -12.32
CA LYS A 187 -17.98 -5.09 -11.23
C LYS A 187 -17.73 -4.34 -9.92
N GLU A 188 -18.75 -4.28 -9.09
CA GLU A 188 -18.62 -3.73 -7.75
C GLU A 188 -17.81 -4.67 -6.85
N ILE A 189 -16.87 -4.09 -6.08
CA ILE A 189 -15.99 -4.81 -5.17
C ILE A 189 -16.15 -4.20 -3.76
N PRO A 190 -16.54 -5.00 -2.75
CA PRO A 190 -16.69 -4.51 -1.38
C PRO A 190 -15.36 -4.03 -0.79
N LEU A 191 -15.44 -3.18 0.23
CA LEU A 191 -14.29 -2.73 1.00
C LEU A 191 -13.68 -3.89 1.79
N LYS A 192 -12.36 -3.85 1.95
CA LYS A 192 -11.59 -4.89 2.62
C LYS A 192 -10.62 -4.35 3.65
N TYR A 193 -10.05 -3.15 3.43
CA TYR A 193 -8.95 -2.63 4.22
C TYR A 193 -9.38 -1.54 5.18
N ASP A 194 -8.89 -1.64 6.43
CA ASP A 194 -9.07 -0.65 7.47
C ASP A 194 -8.06 0.48 7.37
N THR A 195 -8.47 1.70 7.70
CA THR A 195 -7.61 2.88 7.70
C THR A 195 -7.15 3.19 9.11
N ILE A 196 -5.82 3.24 9.34
CA ILE A 196 -5.23 3.54 10.65
C ILE A 196 -4.49 4.89 10.71
N SER A 197 -4.26 5.57 9.59
CA SER A 197 -3.61 6.89 9.56
C SER A 197 -4.38 7.89 8.73
N ASN A 198 -5.35 8.56 9.35
CA ASN A 198 -6.15 9.59 8.68
C ASN A 198 -5.31 10.79 8.23
N GLY A 199 -4.25 11.14 8.96
CA GLY A 199 -3.37 12.26 8.61
C GLY A 199 -2.71 12.08 7.25
N VAL A 200 -2.17 10.88 6.97
CA VAL A 200 -1.55 10.58 5.66
C VAL A 200 -2.60 10.56 4.55
N VAL A 201 -3.79 10.03 4.82
CA VAL A 201 -4.90 9.99 3.84
C VAL A 201 -5.36 11.39 3.47
N ASN A 202 -5.56 12.27 4.45
CA ASN A 202 -5.98 13.63 4.21
C ASN A 202 -4.93 14.40 3.41
N LEU A 203 -3.65 14.22 3.73
CA LEU A 203 -2.54 14.83 3.00
C LEU A 203 -2.47 14.36 1.54
N PHE A 204 -2.66 13.06 1.29
CA PHE A 204 -2.77 12.52 -0.07
C PHE A 204 -3.90 13.19 -0.85
N LYS A 205 -5.10 13.25 -0.27
CA LYS A 205 -6.26 13.89 -0.90
C LYS A 205 -6.03 15.36 -1.21
N GLU A 206 -5.41 16.08 -0.29
CA GLU A 206 -5.04 17.49 -0.47
C GLU A 206 -4.06 17.69 -1.63
N ASP A 207 -3.05 16.83 -1.74
CA ASP A 207 -2.04 16.90 -2.79
C ASP A 207 -2.62 16.53 -4.17
N ILE A 208 -3.43 15.48 -4.22
CA ILE A 208 -4.09 15.07 -5.48
C ILE A 208 -5.12 16.10 -5.92
N ASN A 209 -5.95 16.64 -5.02
CA ASN A 209 -6.90 17.70 -5.35
C ASN A 209 -6.20 18.94 -5.92
N PHE A 210 -5.08 19.35 -5.31
CA PHE A 210 -4.29 20.46 -5.82
C PHE A 210 -3.83 20.22 -7.26
N LEU A 211 -3.35 19.01 -7.59
CA LEU A 211 -2.90 18.67 -8.94
C LEU A 211 -4.06 18.57 -9.93
N LEU A 212 -5.19 18.02 -9.54
CA LEU A 212 -6.40 17.96 -10.36
C LEU A 212 -6.90 19.37 -10.72
N ASP A 213 -6.84 20.31 -9.78
CA ASP A 213 -7.28 21.70 -10.01
C ASP A 213 -6.32 22.54 -10.84
N LYS A 214 -5.03 22.29 -10.71
CA LYS A 214 -3.99 23.17 -11.26
C LYS A 214 -3.30 22.59 -12.49
N ASN A 215 -3.03 21.29 -12.53
CA ASN A 215 -2.26 20.70 -13.62
C ASN A 215 -2.48 19.18 -13.75
N GLU A 216 -3.59 18.77 -14.33
CA GLU A 216 -3.90 17.36 -14.59
C GLU A 216 -2.83 16.66 -15.43
N THR A 217 -2.19 17.35 -16.37
CA THR A 217 -1.11 16.79 -17.18
C THR A 217 0.11 16.45 -16.32
N TYR A 218 0.42 17.30 -15.34
CA TYR A 218 1.52 17.02 -14.40
C TYR A 218 1.17 15.84 -13.50
N LEU A 219 -0.08 15.75 -13.03
CA LEU A 219 -0.55 14.58 -12.27
C LEU A 219 -0.41 13.31 -13.11
N LEU A 220 -0.89 13.30 -14.35
CA LEU A 220 -0.83 12.16 -15.24
C LEU A 220 0.61 11.68 -15.45
N ASN A 221 1.54 12.58 -15.71
CA ASN A 221 2.95 12.26 -15.96
C ASN A 221 3.69 11.76 -14.72
N ASN A 222 3.24 12.11 -13.52
CA ASN A 222 3.90 11.73 -12.25
C ASN A 222 3.07 10.78 -11.39
N MET A 223 1.93 10.32 -11.88
CA MET A 223 0.96 9.53 -11.12
C MET A 223 1.59 8.25 -10.56
N GLU A 224 2.39 7.55 -11.37
CA GLU A 224 3.09 6.35 -10.95
C GLU A 224 3.97 6.62 -9.72
N LEU A 225 4.77 7.66 -9.77
CA LEU A 225 5.71 8.02 -8.71
C LEU A 225 4.98 8.51 -7.44
N ILE A 226 3.94 9.34 -7.60
CA ILE A 226 3.15 9.87 -6.50
C ILE A 226 2.42 8.73 -5.76
N PHE A 227 1.76 7.84 -6.50
CA PHE A 227 1.03 6.72 -5.91
C PHE A 227 1.96 5.69 -5.26
N ALA A 228 3.10 5.38 -5.90
CA ALA A 228 4.13 4.52 -5.32
C ALA A 228 4.67 5.12 -4.00
N TYR A 229 4.86 6.44 -3.97
CA TYR A 229 5.32 7.14 -2.78
C TYR A 229 4.30 7.08 -1.64
N TYR A 230 3.05 7.44 -1.87
CA TYR A 230 2.03 7.42 -0.83
C TYR A 230 1.71 6.02 -0.34
N TYR A 231 1.75 5.03 -1.24
CA TYR A 231 1.66 3.62 -0.85
C TYR A 231 2.81 3.21 0.08
N PHE A 232 4.05 3.54 -0.28
CA PHE A 232 5.22 3.24 0.54
C PHE A 232 5.19 4.00 1.87
N PHE A 233 4.88 5.28 1.84
CA PHE A 233 4.78 6.14 3.03
C PHE A 233 3.73 5.60 4.00
N TYR A 234 2.50 5.41 3.54
CA TYR A 234 1.43 4.89 4.39
C TYR A 234 1.76 3.50 4.94
N SER A 235 2.18 2.56 4.10
CA SER A 235 2.50 1.19 4.52
C SER A 235 3.66 1.14 5.53
N SER A 236 4.65 2.02 5.38
CA SER A 236 5.76 2.15 6.32
C SER A 236 5.29 2.68 7.67
N GLN A 237 4.47 3.74 7.68
CA GLN A 237 3.92 4.31 8.91
C GLN A 237 3.00 3.32 9.64
N CYS A 238 2.14 2.60 8.91
CA CYS A 238 1.32 1.53 9.48
C CYS A 238 2.16 0.42 10.11
N THR A 239 3.22 0.00 9.43
CA THR A 239 4.14 -1.03 9.95
C THR A 239 4.78 -0.58 11.25
N LEU A 240 5.28 0.65 11.31
CA LEU A 240 5.91 1.22 12.50
C LEU A 240 4.91 1.42 13.65
N LEU A 241 3.68 1.83 13.35
CA LEU A 241 2.63 1.99 14.35
C LEU A 241 2.18 0.63 14.93
N ILE A 242 2.00 -0.38 14.08
CA ILE A 242 1.70 -1.75 14.53
C ILE A 242 2.86 -2.29 15.39
N ASP A 243 4.10 -1.93 15.06
CA ASP A 243 5.28 -2.38 15.81
C ASP A 243 5.39 -1.79 17.23
N LYS A 244 4.73 -0.66 17.49
CA LYS A 244 4.69 -0.05 18.83
C LYS A 244 3.88 -0.85 19.85
N ASP A 245 3.07 -1.80 19.43
CA ASP A 245 2.21 -2.62 20.28
C ASP A 245 1.34 -1.76 21.22
N PHE A 246 1.42 -1.95 22.55
CA PHE A 246 0.69 -1.19 23.55
C PHE A 246 1.16 0.27 23.73
N LYS A 247 2.34 0.62 23.21
CA LYS A 247 2.89 1.97 23.28
C LYS A 247 2.50 2.86 22.10
N GLY A 248 1.66 2.33 21.21
CA GLY A 248 1.12 3.11 20.10
C GLY A 248 0.19 4.20 20.61
N ASP A 249 0.11 5.28 19.89
CA ASP A 249 -0.90 6.31 19.99
C ASP A 249 -1.09 6.98 18.63
N PHE A 250 -2.25 7.60 18.41
CA PHE A 250 -2.50 8.36 17.18
C PHE A 250 -1.98 9.79 17.25
N ASP A 251 -1.67 10.29 18.46
CA ASP A 251 -1.18 11.65 18.68
C ASP A 251 0.33 11.76 18.44
N GLY A 252 1.05 10.62 18.44
CA GLY A 252 2.50 10.55 18.21
C GLY A 252 2.95 11.00 16.81
N GLY A 253 2.01 11.28 15.91
CA GLY A 253 2.30 11.79 14.58
C GLY A 253 3.02 10.79 13.67
N ILE A 254 3.78 11.33 12.71
CA ILE A 254 4.53 10.55 11.73
C ILE A 254 5.89 10.15 12.31
N GLU A 255 6.21 8.86 12.26
CA GLU A 255 7.53 8.34 12.64
C GLU A 255 8.61 8.84 11.67
N PRO A 256 9.67 9.50 12.19
CA PRO A 256 10.70 10.07 11.34
C PRO A 256 11.53 9.03 10.60
N LEU A 257 11.40 9.00 9.27
CA LEU A 257 12.27 8.22 8.39
C LEU A 257 13.20 9.16 7.64
N TYR A 258 14.51 9.01 7.85
CA TYR A 258 15.52 9.88 7.27
C TYR A 258 15.96 9.41 5.90
N TYR A 259 15.83 10.30 4.91
CA TYR A 259 16.21 10.09 3.52
C TYR A 259 17.55 10.74 3.19
N ALA A 260 18.31 10.11 2.33
CA ALA A 260 19.47 10.67 1.65
C ALA A 260 19.05 11.14 0.24
N LEU A 261 19.90 11.93 -0.38
CA LEU A 261 19.72 12.40 -1.75
C LEU A 261 20.69 11.67 -2.68
N ASP A 262 20.30 11.49 -3.93
CA ASP A 262 21.11 10.77 -4.92
C ASP A 262 22.48 11.39 -5.12
N TRP A 263 22.55 12.70 -5.02
CA TRP A 263 23.75 13.52 -5.27
C TRP A 263 24.59 13.83 -4.04
N GLU A 264 24.32 13.18 -2.89
CA GLU A 264 25.12 13.38 -1.68
C GLU A 264 25.99 12.18 -1.29
N SER A 265 27.04 12.46 -0.51
CA SER A 265 27.91 11.45 0.09
C SER A 265 27.38 11.04 1.47
N ILE A 266 27.53 9.76 1.81
CA ILE A 266 27.08 9.21 3.09
C ILE A 266 28.28 8.84 3.96
N SER A 267 28.24 9.25 5.24
CA SER A 267 29.20 8.86 6.26
C SER A 267 28.54 8.01 7.37
N LYS A 268 29.35 7.25 8.12
CA LYS A 268 28.87 6.24 9.09
C LYS A 268 27.90 6.75 10.17
N ASN A 269 27.96 8.03 10.52
CA ASN A 269 27.20 8.57 11.66
C ASN A 269 25.90 9.29 11.28
N ARG A 270 25.49 9.19 10.02
CA ARG A 270 24.29 9.85 9.51
C ARG A 270 23.00 9.23 10.08
N LYS A 271 22.01 10.08 10.32
CA LYS A 271 20.65 9.62 10.72
C LYS A 271 20.01 8.74 9.64
N THR A 272 20.29 9.01 8.37
CA THR A 272 19.84 8.22 7.24
C THR A 272 20.21 6.72 7.32
N ILE A 273 21.29 6.37 8.03
CA ILE A 273 21.68 4.98 8.26
C ILE A 273 20.92 4.40 9.47
N LYS A 274 20.82 5.16 10.56
CA LYS A 274 20.28 4.66 11.83
C LYS A 274 18.77 4.73 11.92
N GLN A 275 18.16 5.73 11.30
CA GLN A 275 16.74 6.06 11.38
C GLN A 275 16.13 6.16 9.96
N GLY A 276 16.57 5.31 9.05
CA GLY A 276 16.05 5.17 7.69
C GLY A 276 15.32 3.85 7.51
N PHE A 277 15.59 3.16 6.41
CA PHE A 277 14.91 1.91 6.04
C PHE A 277 15.08 0.79 7.08
N ASN A 278 16.16 0.78 7.85
CA ASN A 278 16.39 -0.25 8.88
C ASN A 278 15.26 -0.30 9.91
N LEU A 279 14.67 0.85 10.30
CA LEU A 279 13.52 0.86 11.21
C LEU A 279 12.33 0.09 10.63
N VAL A 280 12.00 0.34 9.36
CA VAL A 280 10.92 -0.37 8.65
C VAL A 280 11.29 -1.85 8.48
N TYR A 281 12.54 -2.16 8.17
CA TYR A 281 13.01 -3.52 7.99
C TYR A 281 12.90 -4.34 9.29
N ASP A 282 13.29 -3.76 10.42
CA ASP A 282 13.25 -4.41 11.73
C ASP A 282 11.79 -4.62 12.18
N ALA A 283 10.93 -3.61 12.04
CA ALA A 283 9.49 -3.72 12.33
C ALA A 283 8.79 -4.79 11.46
N ASN A 284 9.24 -4.97 10.23
CA ASN A 284 8.71 -6.01 9.34
C ASN A 284 9.03 -7.44 9.79
N ALA A 285 10.03 -7.65 10.63
CA ALA A 285 10.46 -9.00 11.03
C ALA A 285 9.33 -9.79 11.71
N TYR A 286 8.46 -9.12 12.45
CA TYR A 286 7.35 -9.72 13.22
C TYR A 286 5.97 -9.25 12.75
N LEU A 287 5.89 -8.49 11.68
CA LEU A 287 4.65 -7.88 11.22
C LEU A 287 3.54 -8.90 10.96
N PHE A 288 3.87 -10.07 10.40
CA PHE A 288 2.89 -11.13 10.17
C PHE A 288 2.25 -11.62 11.46
N ASP A 289 3.05 -11.83 12.50
CA ASP A 289 2.59 -12.30 13.80
C ASP A 289 1.70 -11.26 14.47
N LYS A 290 2.09 -10.00 14.42
CA LYS A 290 1.31 -8.87 14.95
C LYS A 290 -0.01 -8.69 14.21
N CYS A 291 -0.03 -8.80 12.89
CA CYS A 291 -1.28 -8.79 12.12
C CYS A 291 -2.19 -9.96 12.45
N CYS A 292 -1.63 -11.17 12.68
CA CYS A 292 -2.41 -12.32 13.15
C CYS A 292 -2.98 -12.09 14.55
N LEU A 293 -2.20 -11.54 15.46
CA LEU A 293 -2.63 -11.18 16.81
C LEU A 293 -3.79 -10.19 16.77
N LEU A 294 -3.62 -9.09 16.03
CA LEU A 294 -4.66 -8.06 15.90
C LEU A 294 -5.95 -8.61 15.29
N SER A 295 -5.84 -9.42 14.24
CA SER A 295 -7.01 -10.05 13.62
C SER A 295 -7.76 -10.98 14.59
N GLN A 296 -7.03 -11.76 15.40
CA GLN A 296 -7.64 -12.63 16.39
C GLN A 296 -8.26 -11.86 17.55
N LEU A 297 -7.58 -10.85 18.09
CA LEU A 297 -8.08 -10.03 19.19
C LEU A 297 -9.30 -9.21 18.78
N ASN A 298 -9.29 -8.57 17.60
CA ASN A 298 -10.45 -7.83 17.09
C ASN A 298 -11.67 -8.77 16.95
N THR A 299 -11.47 -9.96 16.37
CA THR A 299 -12.54 -10.96 16.25
C THR A 299 -13.03 -11.43 17.63
N TYR A 300 -12.12 -11.66 18.56
CA TYR A 300 -12.43 -12.12 19.91
C TYR A 300 -13.17 -11.04 20.73
N MET A 301 -12.75 -9.79 20.65
CA MET A 301 -13.41 -8.69 21.34
C MET A 301 -14.70 -8.20 20.63
N GLY A 302 -14.97 -8.69 19.41
CA GLY A 302 -16.15 -8.33 18.62
C GLY A 302 -16.10 -6.90 18.09
N VAL A 303 -14.91 -6.41 17.79
CA VAL A 303 -14.62 -5.08 17.24
C VAL A 303 -13.93 -5.18 15.89
N GLU A 304 -13.77 -4.07 15.19
CA GLU A 304 -13.15 -4.02 13.87
C GLU A 304 -12.08 -2.92 13.80
N GLY A 305 -10.97 -3.20 13.14
CA GLY A 305 -9.96 -2.22 12.76
C GLY A 305 -9.19 -1.58 13.92
N LYS A 306 -9.14 -2.19 15.12
CA LYS A 306 -8.45 -1.65 16.28
C LYS A 306 -7.02 -2.18 16.41
N LEU A 307 -6.10 -1.28 16.74
CA LEU A 307 -4.72 -1.59 17.12
C LEU A 307 -4.62 -2.04 18.58
N LEU A 308 -3.47 -2.55 18.97
CA LEU A 308 -3.31 -3.18 20.28
C LEU A 308 -3.50 -2.22 21.45
N PHE A 309 -3.05 -0.98 21.33
CA PHE A 309 -3.27 0.04 22.36
C PHE A 309 -4.76 0.41 22.49
N GLU A 310 -5.51 0.49 21.38
CA GLU A 310 -6.96 0.74 21.39
C GLU A 310 -7.74 -0.41 22.01
N LEU A 311 -7.33 -1.66 21.74
CA LEU A 311 -7.92 -2.85 22.36
C LEU A 311 -7.67 -2.89 23.87
N ASN A 312 -6.51 -2.40 24.30
CA ASN A 312 -6.19 -2.26 25.72
C ASN A 312 -7.04 -1.18 26.39
N ASP A 313 -7.24 -0.05 25.73
CA ASP A 313 -8.09 1.02 26.25
C ASP A 313 -9.53 0.53 26.38
N GLU A 314 -10.06 -0.18 25.38
CA GLU A 314 -11.38 -0.77 25.43
C GLU A 314 -11.53 -1.80 26.57
N PHE A 315 -10.53 -2.67 26.76
CA PHE A 315 -10.51 -3.59 27.89
C PHE A 315 -10.55 -2.86 29.23
N ASN A 316 -9.83 -1.74 29.37
CA ASN A 316 -9.81 -0.94 30.60
C ASN A 316 -11.18 -0.31 30.92
N GLU A 317 -12.02 -0.06 29.92
CA GLU A 317 -13.39 0.45 30.09
C GLU A 317 -14.39 -0.61 30.56
N TYR A 318 -14.07 -1.90 30.45
CA TYR A 318 -14.95 -2.99 30.91
C TYR A 318 -15.14 -2.96 32.43
N GLY A 319 -16.32 -3.37 32.89
CA GLY A 319 -16.56 -3.66 34.31
C GLY A 319 -15.79 -4.91 34.79
N ASP A 320 -15.61 -5.05 36.09
CA ASP A 320 -14.80 -6.11 36.67
C ASP A 320 -15.26 -7.53 36.26
N GLU A 321 -16.57 -7.76 36.16
CA GLU A 321 -17.14 -9.04 35.73
C GLU A 321 -16.79 -9.34 34.27
N ASP A 322 -16.96 -8.34 33.38
CA ASP A 322 -16.62 -8.46 31.94
C ASP A 322 -15.11 -8.66 31.75
N LYS A 323 -14.27 -7.97 32.53
CA LYS A 323 -12.81 -8.17 32.51
C LYS A 323 -12.45 -9.59 32.85
N GLN A 324 -13.02 -10.14 33.91
CA GLN A 324 -12.74 -11.53 34.32
C GLN A 324 -13.22 -12.54 33.27
N GLU A 325 -14.40 -12.33 32.71
CA GLU A 325 -14.93 -13.20 31.67
C GLU A 325 -14.10 -13.12 30.39
N CYS A 326 -13.70 -11.92 29.97
CA CYS A 326 -12.78 -11.71 28.84
C CYS A 326 -11.48 -12.49 29.05
N LEU A 327 -10.80 -12.30 30.17
CA LEU A 327 -9.53 -12.98 30.45
C LEU A 327 -9.68 -14.51 30.51
N LYS A 328 -10.79 -15.00 31.09
CA LYS A 328 -11.08 -16.44 31.17
C LYS A 328 -11.18 -17.09 29.79
N TRP A 329 -11.95 -16.51 28.89
CA TRP A 329 -12.16 -17.07 27.56
C TRP A 329 -10.94 -16.86 26.65
N LEU A 330 -10.19 -15.76 26.82
CA LEU A 330 -8.93 -15.55 26.09
C LEU A 330 -7.85 -16.56 26.53
N LYS A 331 -7.71 -16.84 27.82
CA LYS A 331 -6.82 -17.90 28.33
C LYS A 331 -7.21 -19.27 27.75
N LYS A 332 -8.51 -19.58 27.70
CA LYS A 332 -9.00 -20.81 27.06
C LYS A 332 -8.65 -20.87 25.57
N TRP A 333 -8.76 -19.74 24.85
CA TRP A 333 -8.33 -19.68 23.46
C TRP A 333 -6.84 -19.99 23.29
N ILE A 334 -6.01 -19.46 24.17
CA ILE A 334 -4.56 -19.74 24.17
C ILE A 334 -4.29 -21.23 24.38
N ASP A 335 -4.96 -21.87 25.33
CA ASP A 335 -4.82 -23.30 25.61
C ASP A 335 -5.21 -24.15 24.39
N ASP A 336 -6.35 -23.83 23.75
CA ASP A 336 -6.81 -24.52 22.55
C ASP A 336 -5.84 -24.30 21.37
N TYR A 337 -5.35 -23.07 21.18
CA TYR A 337 -4.38 -22.77 20.14
C TYR A 337 -3.06 -23.51 20.39
N GLN A 338 -2.58 -23.56 21.63
CA GLN A 338 -1.38 -24.27 22.00
C GLN A 338 -1.51 -25.76 21.76
N TYR A 339 -2.62 -26.37 22.17
CA TYR A 339 -2.90 -27.80 21.91
C TYR A 339 -2.84 -28.09 20.41
N VAL A 340 -3.48 -27.27 19.61
CA VAL A 340 -3.51 -27.41 18.15
C VAL A 340 -2.12 -27.20 17.52
N LYS A 341 -1.35 -26.24 18.00
CA LYS A 341 0.04 -26.00 17.58
C LYS A 341 0.92 -27.20 17.88
N ASP A 342 0.78 -27.83 19.04
CA ASP A 342 1.62 -28.94 19.46
C ASP A 342 1.37 -30.23 18.68
N ILE A 343 0.14 -30.45 18.21
CA ILE A 343 -0.17 -31.56 17.31
C ILE A 343 0.14 -31.25 15.83
N SER A 344 0.36 -29.95 15.47
CA SER A 344 0.81 -29.55 14.17
C SER A 344 2.32 -29.78 14.04
N THR A 345 2.79 -29.97 12.80
CA THR A 345 4.18 -30.34 12.55
C THR A 345 4.97 -29.18 11.95
N LEU A 346 4.61 -27.97 12.35
CA LEU A 346 5.34 -26.76 11.97
C LEU A 346 6.72 -26.76 12.63
N SER A 347 7.72 -26.22 11.93
CA SER A 347 9.03 -25.99 12.52
C SER A 347 8.88 -25.00 13.68
N ARG A 348 9.33 -25.42 14.87
CA ARG A 348 9.26 -24.58 16.06
C ARG A 348 10.29 -23.47 15.98
N ASN A 349 9.86 -22.23 16.19
CA ASN A 349 10.75 -21.11 16.39
C ASN A 349 11.19 -21.04 17.86
N SER A 350 12.37 -20.47 18.12
CA SER A 350 12.77 -20.14 19.47
C SER A 350 11.84 -19.06 20.03
N ARG A 351 11.51 -19.15 21.33
CA ARG A 351 10.70 -18.17 22.04
C ARG A 351 11.32 -16.78 21.89
N ILE A 352 10.50 -15.78 21.60
CA ILE A 352 10.91 -14.37 21.68
C ILE A 352 10.62 -13.90 23.10
N ASP A 353 11.58 -13.19 23.71
CA ASP A 353 11.30 -12.38 24.88
C ASP A 353 10.50 -11.16 24.42
N ILE A 354 9.19 -11.20 24.64
CA ILE A 354 8.31 -10.06 24.37
C ILE A 354 8.55 -9.06 25.50
N PRO A 355 8.81 -7.78 25.18
CA PRO A 355 9.01 -6.78 26.21
C PRO A 355 7.80 -6.71 27.14
N GLU A 356 8.02 -6.84 28.43
CA GLU A 356 7.03 -6.56 29.49
C GLU A 356 6.69 -5.07 29.42
N ASN A 357 5.53 -4.70 28.89
CA ASN A 357 5.23 -3.29 28.66
C ASN A 357 3.86 -2.81 29.07
N VAL A 358 3.09 -3.63 29.76
CA VAL A 358 1.77 -3.24 30.28
C VAL A 358 1.58 -3.83 31.67
N ASP A 359 1.42 -2.97 32.65
CA ASP A 359 1.19 -3.34 34.05
C ASP A 359 -0.28 -3.76 34.31
N ASN A 360 -0.86 -4.57 33.42
CA ASN A 360 -2.19 -5.10 33.62
C ASN A 360 -2.30 -6.57 33.15
N GLU A 361 -3.29 -7.27 33.70
CA GLU A 361 -3.52 -8.69 33.45
C GLU A 361 -3.87 -8.98 31.97
N PHE A 362 -4.48 -8.04 31.25
CA PHE A 362 -4.77 -8.17 29.82
C PHE A 362 -3.48 -8.19 29.00
N GLY A 363 -2.55 -7.29 29.29
CA GLY A 363 -1.25 -7.24 28.63
C GLY A 363 -0.48 -8.55 28.81
N ASP A 364 -0.49 -9.14 30.02
CA ASP A 364 0.17 -10.42 30.28
C ASP A 364 -0.44 -11.55 29.44
N VAL A 365 -1.77 -11.61 29.36
CA VAL A 365 -2.48 -12.65 28.59
C VAL A 365 -2.26 -12.45 27.09
N VAL A 366 -2.28 -11.22 26.59
CA VAL A 366 -2.00 -10.90 25.19
C VAL A 366 -0.55 -11.22 24.83
N ASN A 367 0.40 -10.94 25.71
CA ASN A 367 1.81 -11.31 25.51
C ASN A 367 1.98 -12.83 25.45
N LEU A 368 1.24 -13.59 26.27
CA LEU A 368 1.24 -15.04 26.18
C LEU A 368 0.66 -15.53 24.84
N LEU A 369 -0.45 -14.94 24.36
CA LEU A 369 -1.02 -15.25 23.06
C LEU A 369 -0.02 -14.94 21.94
N SER A 370 0.62 -13.77 21.98
CA SER A 370 1.63 -13.35 21.00
C SER A 370 2.80 -14.33 20.92
N SER A 371 3.33 -14.77 22.09
CA SER A 371 4.40 -15.78 22.14
C SER A 371 3.95 -17.11 21.54
N THR A 372 2.73 -17.53 21.85
CA THR A 372 2.16 -18.79 21.36
C THR A 372 1.94 -18.74 19.83
N LEU A 373 1.48 -17.60 19.31
CA LEU A 373 1.36 -17.34 17.87
C LEU A 373 2.72 -17.38 17.17
N TYR A 374 3.73 -16.74 17.75
CA TYR A 374 5.07 -16.73 17.20
C TYR A 374 5.65 -18.14 17.05
N GLU A 375 5.46 -18.98 18.03
CA GLU A 375 5.88 -20.39 17.95
C GLU A 375 5.07 -21.19 16.92
N GLY A 376 3.81 -20.83 16.69
CA GLY A 376 2.89 -21.52 15.77
C GLY A 376 2.99 -21.07 14.30
N VAL A 377 3.74 -20.01 13.98
CA VAL A 377 3.90 -19.48 12.62
C VAL A 377 5.20 -19.97 12.00
N ASP A 378 5.12 -20.46 10.76
CA ASP A 378 6.31 -20.87 9.99
C ASP A 378 7.16 -19.64 9.63
N GLN A 379 8.47 -19.71 9.87
CA GLN A 379 9.42 -18.65 9.59
C GLN A 379 9.43 -18.24 8.10
N ALA A 380 9.20 -19.19 7.19
CA ALA A 380 9.13 -18.90 5.76
C ALA A 380 7.87 -18.10 5.39
N VAL A 381 6.78 -18.22 6.12
CA VAL A 381 5.58 -17.37 5.96
C VAL A 381 5.88 -15.98 6.45
N ARG A 382 6.43 -15.85 7.66
CA ARG A 382 6.81 -14.58 8.28
C ARG A 382 7.74 -13.76 7.38
N SER A 383 8.86 -14.35 6.95
CA SER A 383 9.86 -13.68 6.12
C SER A 383 9.37 -13.26 4.73
N ARG A 384 8.24 -13.79 4.27
CA ARG A 384 7.67 -13.47 2.95
C ARG A 384 6.53 -12.47 3.00
N TYR A 385 5.91 -12.27 4.15
CA TYR A 385 4.68 -11.50 4.26
C TYR A 385 4.85 -10.05 3.82
N SER A 386 5.89 -9.39 4.28
CA SER A 386 6.13 -7.97 4.04
C SER A 386 7.11 -7.67 2.89
N LEU A 387 7.40 -8.66 2.04
CA LEU A 387 8.36 -8.44 0.94
C LEU A 387 7.92 -7.34 -0.04
N ASN A 388 6.62 -7.09 -0.18
CA ASN A 388 6.12 -6.03 -1.07
C ASN A 388 6.66 -4.65 -0.71
N ILE A 389 6.74 -4.31 0.58
CA ILE A 389 7.29 -3.01 1.00
C ILE A 389 8.78 -2.87 0.65
N ARG A 390 9.51 -3.97 0.70
CA ARG A 390 10.92 -3.99 0.28
C ARG A 390 11.08 -3.89 -1.22
N GLU A 391 10.22 -4.55 -2.00
CA GLU A 391 10.28 -4.53 -3.46
C GLU A 391 9.94 -3.14 -4.01
N ILE A 392 8.89 -2.47 -3.49
CA ILE A 392 8.60 -1.09 -3.87
C ILE A 392 9.71 -0.12 -3.43
N ALA A 393 10.24 -0.31 -2.21
CA ALA A 393 11.34 0.50 -1.73
C ALA A 393 12.60 0.36 -2.60
N LYS A 394 12.97 -0.87 -3.02
CA LYS A 394 14.10 -1.09 -3.93
C LYS A 394 13.92 -0.40 -5.27
N LEU A 395 12.69 -0.38 -5.77
CA LEU A 395 12.42 0.18 -7.09
C LEU A 395 12.55 1.71 -7.11
N TYR A 396 12.07 2.39 -6.06
CA TYR A 396 11.95 3.85 -6.06
C TYR A 396 12.73 4.57 -4.95
N PHE A 397 12.93 3.95 -3.79
CA PHE A 397 13.31 4.65 -2.56
C PHE A 397 14.56 4.11 -1.87
N LEU A 398 15.20 3.06 -2.39
CA LEU A 398 16.43 2.51 -1.82
C LEU A 398 17.61 2.64 -2.77
N LYS A 399 18.73 3.07 -2.22
CA LYS A 399 20.02 3.05 -2.89
C LYS A 399 21.04 2.27 -2.06
N ASN A 400 21.76 1.36 -2.70
CA ASN A 400 22.88 0.67 -2.06
C ASN A 400 24.07 1.63 -1.95
N ARG A 401 24.53 1.87 -0.73
CA ARG A 401 25.66 2.75 -0.41
C ARG A 401 26.89 1.96 0.10
N GLY A 402 27.14 0.81 -0.48
CA GLY A 402 28.28 -0.05 -0.18
C GLY A 402 28.27 -0.55 1.26
N VAL A 403 29.29 -0.20 2.05
CA VAL A 403 29.42 -0.64 3.45
C VAL A 403 28.29 -0.14 4.37
N HIS A 404 27.49 0.81 3.93
CA HIS A 404 26.35 1.35 4.69
C HIS A 404 25.04 0.64 4.39
N GLY A 405 25.03 -0.33 3.46
CA GLY A 405 23.84 -1.07 3.06
C GLY A 405 22.85 -0.25 2.22
N SER A 406 21.60 -0.67 2.24
CA SER A 406 20.50 0.01 1.56
C SER A 406 19.94 1.12 2.43
N ILE A 407 19.89 2.32 1.88
CA ILE A 407 19.46 3.55 2.57
C ILE A 407 18.28 4.14 1.81
N LEU A 408 17.29 4.72 2.54
CA LEU A 408 16.24 5.52 1.94
C LEU A 408 16.85 6.69 1.19
N ASN A 409 16.49 6.82 -0.07
CA ASN A 409 17.14 7.74 -0.99
C ASN A 409 16.10 8.37 -1.94
N LEU A 410 16.24 9.65 -2.22
CA LEU A 410 15.43 10.34 -3.20
C LEU A 410 16.26 10.63 -4.45
N THR A 411 15.70 10.28 -5.62
CA THR A 411 16.16 10.78 -6.91
C THR A 411 15.83 12.26 -7.04
N GLN A 412 16.47 12.96 -7.96
CA GLN A 412 16.17 14.37 -8.20
C GLN A 412 14.74 14.55 -8.67
N ASP A 413 14.24 13.68 -9.54
CA ASP A 413 12.88 13.75 -10.06
C ASP A 413 11.85 13.60 -8.94
N MET A 414 12.03 12.59 -8.08
CA MET A 414 11.16 12.38 -6.91
C MET A 414 11.18 13.58 -5.97
N PHE A 415 12.39 14.11 -5.68
CA PHE A 415 12.54 15.28 -4.85
C PHE A 415 11.78 16.50 -5.41
N LEU A 416 11.88 16.75 -6.73
CA LEU A 416 11.18 17.86 -7.39
C LEU A 416 9.66 17.65 -7.39
N VAL A 417 9.17 16.44 -7.62
CA VAL A 417 7.74 16.12 -7.54
C VAL A 417 7.21 16.43 -6.14
N ILE A 418 7.85 15.92 -5.09
CA ILE A 418 7.40 16.21 -3.72
C ILE A 418 7.56 17.69 -3.36
N THR A 419 8.61 18.34 -3.84
CA THR A 419 8.80 19.80 -3.63
C THR A 419 7.64 20.60 -4.24
N SER A 420 7.16 20.23 -5.42
CA SER A 420 6.01 20.89 -6.06
C SER A 420 4.74 20.73 -5.23
N LEU A 421 4.51 19.55 -4.63
CA LEU A 421 3.39 19.29 -3.72
C LEU A 421 3.51 20.08 -2.39
N CYS A 422 4.73 20.31 -1.92
CA CYS A 422 4.97 21.08 -0.71
C CYS A 422 4.76 22.60 -0.90
N ILE A 423 5.12 23.12 -2.07
CA ILE A 423 5.05 24.56 -2.36
C ILE A 423 3.61 24.98 -2.67
N LYS A 424 2.88 24.20 -3.45
CA LYS A 424 1.49 24.40 -3.95
C LYS A 424 1.19 25.78 -4.53
N GLU A 425 1.62 26.85 -3.88
CA GLU A 425 1.43 28.25 -4.25
C GLU A 425 2.77 28.95 -4.51
N ASP A 426 2.76 30.23 -4.85
CA ASP A 426 3.88 30.94 -5.47
C ASP A 426 5.19 30.92 -4.67
N LYS A 427 5.15 31.01 -3.35
CA LYS A 427 6.37 31.09 -2.52
C LYS A 427 6.15 30.56 -1.10
N ILE A 428 7.12 29.79 -0.60
CA ILE A 428 7.16 29.29 0.78
C ILE A 428 8.51 29.61 1.43
N LYS A 429 8.52 29.92 2.72
CA LYS A 429 9.77 30.07 3.48
C LYS A 429 10.47 28.73 3.62
N LEU A 430 11.79 28.71 3.50
CA LEU A 430 12.60 27.50 3.55
C LEU A 430 12.31 26.61 4.80
N ASN A 431 12.15 27.23 5.97
CA ASN A 431 11.82 26.47 7.18
C ASN A 431 10.42 25.83 7.11
N HIS A 432 9.45 26.47 6.50
CA HIS A 432 8.12 25.91 6.28
C HIS A 432 8.18 24.78 5.25
N LEU A 433 9.01 24.93 4.20
CA LEU A 433 9.22 23.87 3.22
C LEU A 433 9.75 22.58 3.86
N PHE A 434 10.71 22.68 4.79
CA PHE A 434 11.16 21.50 5.53
C PHE A 434 10.05 20.90 6.41
N GLY A 435 9.20 21.72 7.02
CA GLY A 435 8.01 21.25 7.73
C GLY A 435 7.02 20.52 6.82
N GLU A 436 6.82 20.99 5.58
CA GLU A 436 5.97 20.31 4.60
C GLU A 436 6.55 18.97 4.12
N TYR A 437 7.88 18.84 4.00
CA TYR A 437 8.51 17.54 3.75
C TYR A 437 8.28 16.59 4.94
N GLU A 438 8.46 17.07 6.17
CA GLU A 438 8.27 16.25 7.38
C GLU A 438 6.83 15.76 7.52
N LYS A 439 5.81 16.57 7.19
CA LYS A 439 4.40 16.15 7.11
C LYS A 439 4.18 15.02 6.11
N ARG A 440 4.97 14.98 5.03
CA ARG A 440 4.95 13.93 4.01
C ARG A 440 5.90 12.77 4.33
N GLY A 441 6.41 12.67 5.56
CA GLY A 441 7.27 11.57 6.00
C GLY A 441 8.71 11.65 5.49
N LEU A 442 9.12 12.77 4.87
CA LEU A 442 10.49 13.00 4.40
C LEU A 442 11.28 13.79 5.43
N PHE A 443 12.09 13.10 6.21
CA PHE A 443 12.99 13.73 7.17
C PHE A 443 14.40 13.79 6.60
N PHE A 444 15.03 14.93 6.79
CA PHE A 444 16.39 15.18 6.31
C PHE A 444 17.30 15.56 7.48
N ASP A 445 18.48 14.96 7.56
CA ASP A 445 19.48 15.41 8.51
C ASP A 445 20.16 16.72 8.02
N LYS A 446 21.04 17.29 8.85
CA LYS A 446 21.69 18.57 8.55
C LYS A 446 22.38 18.55 7.17
N TYR A 447 23.07 17.48 6.85
CA TYR A 447 23.85 17.38 5.61
C TYR A 447 22.94 17.30 4.37
N SER A 448 21.84 16.52 4.43
CA SER A 448 20.86 16.49 3.36
C SER A 448 20.16 17.83 3.21
N LYS A 449 19.82 18.52 4.32
CA LYS A 449 19.22 19.87 4.27
C LYS A 449 20.15 20.88 3.56
N GLU A 450 21.48 20.85 3.83
CA GLU A 450 22.45 21.68 3.12
C GLU A 450 22.44 21.38 1.60
N LYS A 451 22.42 20.11 1.20
CA LYS A 451 22.38 19.71 -0.22
C LYS A 451 21.07 20.08 -0.93
N ILE A 452 19.95 20.08 -0.21
CA ILE A 452 18.68 20.58 -0.73
C ILE A 452 18.77 22.08 -1.03
N VAL A 453 19.30 22.87 -0.09
CA VAL A 453 19.50 24.32 -0.28
C VAL A 453 20.42 24.58 -1.47
N ASP A 454 21.54 23.84 -1.60
CA ASP A 454 22.44 23.96 -2.76
C ASP A 454 21.69 23.70 -4.07
N LEU A 455 20.86 22.62 -4.14
CA LEU A 455 20.10 22.31 -5.35
C LEU A 455 19.06 23.39 -5.67
N LEU A 456 18.27 23.80 -4.69
CA LEU A 456 17.23 24.82 -4.90
C LEU A 456 17.82 26.17 -5.34
N ASN A 457 19.01 26.55 -4.81
CA ASN A 457 19.75 27.72 -5.27
C ASN A 457 20.20 27.57 -6.74
N ASN A 458 20.75 26.40 -7.11
CA ASN A 458 21.21 26.14 -8.47
C ASN A 458 20.06 26.17 -9.49
N LEU A 459 18.85 25.79 -9.06
CA LEU A 459 17.62 25.85 -9.87
C LEU A 459 16.95 27.23 -9.83
N ASN A 460 17.51 28.21 -9.12
CA ASN A 460 16.93 29.54 -8.88
C ASN A 460 15.53 29.49 -8.24
N LEU A 461 15.29 28.51 -7.38
CA LEU A 461 14.02 28.32 -6.66
C LEU A 461 14.02 28.99 -5.26
N ILE A 462 15.13 29.58 -4.86
CA ILE A 462 15.24 30.36 -3.61
C ILE A 462 15.51 31.82 -3.96
N ASP A 463 14.68 32.72 -3.44
CA ASP A 463 14.94 34.17 -3.49
C ASP A 463 16.14 34.50 -2.59
N LYS A 464 17.06 35.34 -3.09
CA LYS A 464 18.24 35.82 -2.37
C LYS A 464 17.88 36.92 -1.37
#